data_3085c97f74fb6dbcf32819e416715b68
#
_entry.id   3085c97f74fb6dbcf32819e416715b68
#
_cell.length_a   1.000
_cell.length_b   1.000
_cell.length_c   1.000
_cell.angle_alpha   90.00
_cell.angle_beta   90.00
_cell.angle_gamma   90.00
#
_symmetry.space_group_name_H-M   'P 1'
#
loop_
_entity.id
_entity.type
_entity.pdbx_description
1 polymer ?
#
loop_
_entity_poly.entity_id
_entity_poly.type
_entity_poly.pdbx_seq_one_letter_code
_entity_poly.pdbx_strand_id
1 'polypeptide(L)' 'MIEFANTLIPKHNIAIVVKSQYEVHENPAFVHSSECIRYRIDIYLMKPYDGVNKVSKIYATEESMLNEYARIKAEL' A
#
# COMPACT_ATOMS: atom_id res chain seq x y z
N MET A 1 9.45 -12.14 -9.09
CA MET A 1 9.44 -10.84 -8.41
C MET A 1 8.05 -10.22 -8.43
N ILE A 2 7.74 -9.44 -7.43
CA ILE A 2 6.49 -8.71 -7.37
C ILE A 2 6.75 -7.25 -7.72
N GLU A 3 6.01 -6.73 -8.70
CA GLU A 3 6.06 -5.32 -9.02
C GLU A 3 5.04 -4.57 -8.18
N PHE A 4 5.50 -3.57 -7.44
CA PHE A 4 4.64 -2.77 -6.59
C PHE A 4 5.20 -1.35 -6.48
N ALA A 5 4.36 -0.35 -6.73
CA ALA A 5 4.75 1.07 -6.66
C ALA A 5 6.01 1.36 -7.49
N ASN A 6 6.05 0.83 -8.72
CA ASN A 6 7.17 0.96 -9.66
C ASN A 6 8.48 0.33 -9.13
N THR A 7 8.37 -0.60 -8.20
CA THR A 7 9.51 -1.28 -7.60
C THR A 7 9.37 -2.78 -7.79
N LEU A 8 10.46 -3.45 -8.19
CA LEU A 8 10.50 -4.90 -8.28
C LEU A 8 11.03 -5.45 -6.97
N ILE A 9 10.23 -6.27 -6.30
CA ILE A 9 10.55 -6.80 -4.98
C ILE A 9 10.67 -8.32 -5.06
N PRO A 10 11.83 -8.90 -4.69
CA PRO A 10 11.95 -10.35 -4.61
C PRO A 10 11.02 -10.90 -3.53
N LYS A 11 10.31 -11.99 -3.85
CA LYS A 11 9.37 -12.59 -2.89
C LYS A 11 10.03 -12.95 -1.56
N HIS A 12 11.25 -13.47 -1.61
CA HIS A 12 11.96 -13.89 -0.40
C HIS A 12 12.36 -12.73 0.51
N ASN A 13 12.27 -11.49 0.02
CA ASN A 13 12.57 -10.30 0.81
C ASN A 13 11.33 -9.64 1.39
N ILE A 14 10.16 -10.20 1.19
CA ILE A 14 8.93 -9.64 1.74
C ILE A 14 8.70 -10.23 3.12
N ALA A 15 8.66 -9.35 4.14
CA ALA A 15 8.37 -9.76 5.51
C ALA A 15 6.87 -9.82 5.76
N ILE A 16 6.16 -8.75 5.41
CA ILE A 16 4.72 -8.65 5.63
C ILE A 16 4.10 -7.63 4.67
N VAL A 17 2.86 -7.88 4.28
CA VAL A 17 2.06 -6.95 3.48
C VAL A 17 0.89 -6.48 4.33
N VAL A 18 0.76 -5.18 4.49
CA VAL A 18 -0.27 -4.57 5.35
C VAL A 18 -1.16 -3.66 4.52
N LYS A 19 -2.47 -3.82 4.66
CA LYS A 19 -3.43 -2.87 4.08
C LYS A 19 -4.04 -2.04 5.20
N SER A 20 -4.23 -0.74 4.94
CA SER A 20 -4.78 0.17 5.92
C SER A 20 -5.59 1.27 5.23
N GLN A 21 -6.34 2.02 6.03
CA GLN A 21 -7.03 3.21 5.57
C GLN A 21 -6.80 4.32 6.57
N TYR A 22 -6.86 5.56 6.09
CA TYR A 22 -6.70 6.73 6.93
C TYR A 22 -7.47 7.91 6.35
N GLU A 23 -7.74 8.90 7.18
CA GLU A 23 -8.44 10.10 6.78
C GLU A 23 -7.46 11.22 6.46
N VAL A 24 -7.78 11.98 5.40
CA VAL A 24 -7.00 13.15 5.00
C VAL A 24 -7.82 14.39 5.36
N HIS A 25 -7.30 15.25 6.21
CA HIS A 25 -7.99 16.44 6.69
C HIS A 25 -7.47 17.72 6.02
N GLU A 26 -7.50 17.74 4.69
CA GLU A 26 -7.03 18.90 3.94
C GLU A 26 -8.05 20.04 3.94
N ASN A 27 -9.34 19.70 4.04
CA ASN A 27 -10.41 20.69 4.07
C ASN A 27 -11.44 20.27 5.12
N PRO A 28 -11.64 21.07 6.20
CA PRO A 28 -12.59 20.72 7.25
C PRO A 28 -14.02 20.48 6.77
N ALA A 29 -14.41 21.06 5.65
CA ALA A 29 -15.76 20.87 5.09
C ALA A 29 -15.99 19.44 4.61
N PHE A 30 -14.93 18.68 4.36
CA PHE A 30 -15.02 17.31 3.83
C PHE A 30 -14.60 16.23 4.80
N VAL A 31 -14.46 16.56 6.10
CA VAL A 31 -13.94 15.67 7.13
C VAL A 31 -14.70 14.33 7.22
N HIS A 32 -15.99 14.32 6.89
CA HIS A 32 -16.82 13.13 6.97
C HIS A 32 -17.22 12.57 5.61
N SER A 33 -16.62 13.07 4.54
CA SER A 33 -16.92 12.58 3.21
C SER A 33 -15.98 11.43 2.84
N SER A 34 -16.46 10.54 1.97
CA SER A 34 -15.62 9.44 1.45
C SER A 34 -14.40 9.95 0.69
N GLU A 35 -14.43 11.20 0.23
CA GLU A 35 -13.30 11.82 -0.45
C GLU A 35 -12.12 12.09 0.47
N CYS A 36 -12.36 12.09 1.79
CA CYS A 36 -11.31 12.28 2.79
C CYS A 36 -10.60 10.97 3.15
N ILE A 37 -11.10 9.83 2.69
CA ILE A 37 -10.53 8.55 3.03
C ILE A 37 -9.55 8.11 1.95
N ARG A 38 -8.37 7.67 2.38
CA ARG A 38 -7.36 7.09 1.50
C ARG A 38 -7.02 5.70 1.98
N TYR A 39 -6.63 4.87 1.04
CA TYR A 39 -6.29 3.47 1.29
C TYR A 39 -4.83 3.27 0.95
N ARG A 40 -4.14 2.46 1.74
CA ARG A 40 -2.70 2.27 1.57
C ARG A 40 -2.35 0.80 1.69
N ILE A 41 -1.38 0.38 0.87
CA ILE A 41 -0.72 -0.91 1.03
C ILE A 41 0.74 -0.63 1.34
N ASP A 42 1.25 -1.28 2.38
CA ASP A 42 2.65 -1.24 2.76
C ASP A 42 3.24 -2.64 2.64
N ILE A 43 4.36 -2.76 1.94
CA ILE A 43 5.14 -3.99 1.89
C ILE A 43 6.41 -3.75 2.68
N TYR A 44 6.58 -4.49 3.78
CA TYR A 44 7.77 -4.41 4.62
C TYR A 44 8.79 -5.45 4.14
N LEU A 45 10.04 -5.03 4.05
CA LEU A 45 11.13 -5.87 3.56
C LEU A 45 11.88 -6.49 4.72
N MET A 46 12.34 -7.73 4.54
CA MET A 46 13.17 -8.40 5.53
C MET A 46 14.57 -7.78 5.61
N LYS A 47 15.11 -7.40 4.45
CA LYS A 47 16.38 -6.70 4.36
C LYS A 47 16.18 -5.38 3.64
N PRO A 48 16.68 -4.25 4.18
CA PRO A 48 16.59 -2.98 3.48
C PRO A 48 17.27 -3.04 2.12
N TYR A 49 16.66 -2.38 1.15
CA TYR A 49 17.23 -2.24 -0.19
C TYR A 49 17.48 -0.75 -0.41
N ASP A 50 18.74 -0.39 -0.58
CA ASP A 50 19.18 1.01 -0.77
C ASP A 50 18.66 1.91 0.36
N GLY A 51 18.68 1.41 1.59
CA GLY A 51 18.20 2.15 2.76
C GLY A 51 16.69 2.14 2.96
N VAL A 52 15.95 1.52 2.04
CA VAL A 52 14.47 1.44 2.10
C VAL A 52 14.05 0.09 2.67
N ASN A 53 13.28 0.10 3.75
CA ASN A 53 12.76 -1.12 4.37
C ASN A 53 11.26 -1.28 4.22
N LYS A 54 10.59 -0.33 3.57
CA LYS A 54 9.15 -0.36 3.35
C LYS A 54 8.82 0.29 2.02
N VAL A 55 7.95 -0.34 1.23
CA VAL A 55 7.44 0.23 -0.02
C VAL A 55 5.95 0.43 0.16
N SER A 56 5.46 1.64 -0.09
CA SER A 56 4.06 2.02 0.14
C SER A 56 3.43 2.56 -1.12
N LYS A 57 2.12 2.34 -1.26
CA LYS A 57 1.33 2.95 -2.32
C LYS A 57 -0.04 3.34 -1.78
N ILE A 58 -0.52 4.50 -2.21
CA ILE A 58 -1.79 5.08 -1.79
C ILE A 58 -2.81 4.94 -2.91
N TYR A 59 -4.04 4.57 -2.54
CA TYR A 59 -5.15 4.38 -3.46
C TYR A 59 -6.31 5.31 -3.09
N ALA A 60 -7.01 5.82 -4.10
CA ALA A 60 -8.16 6.69 -3.89
C ALA A 60 -9.42 5.91 -3.52
N THR A 61 -9.51 4.63 -3.92
CA THR A 61 -10.69 3.80 -3.67
C THR A 61 -10.30 2.49 -2.99
N GLU A 62 -11.23 1.97 -2.18
CA GLU A 62 -11.04 0.67 -1.54
C GLU A 62 -10.95 -0.46 -2.57
N GLU A 63 -11.76 -0.38 -3.62
CA GLU A 63 -11.76 -1.39 -4.67
C GLU A 63 -10.39 -1.54 -5.32
N SER A 64 -9.77 -0.41 -5.68
CA SER A 64 -8.42 -0.44 -6.27
C SER A 64 -7.41 -1.04 -5.31
N MET A 65 -7.49 -0.69 -4.04
CA MET A 65 -6.59 -1.21 -3.01
C MET A 65 -6.80 -2.71 -2.82
N LEU A 66 -8.05 -3.18 -2.74
CA LEU A 66 -8.34 -4.59 -2.55
C LEU A 66 -7.92 -5.44 -3.76
N ASN A 67 -8.11 -4.92 -4.97
CA ASN A 67 -7.68 -5.61 -6.18
C ASN A 67 -6.15 -5.79 -6.20
N GLU A 68 -5.42 -4.75 -5.85
CA GLU A 68 -3.96 -4.81 -5.79
C GLU A 68 -3.49 -5.74 -4.68
N TYR A 69 -4.13 -5.67 -3.52
CA TYR A 69 -3.81 -6.54 -2.40
C TYR A 69 -4.01 -8.02 -2.76
N ALA A 70 -5.12 -8.33 -3.44
CA ALA A 70 -5.40 -9.68 -3.89
C ALA A 70 -4.36 -10.17 -4.91
N ARG A 71 -3.94 -9.30 -5.83
CA ARG A 71 -2.91 -9.61 -6.80
C ARG A 71 -1.58 -9.94 -6.12
N ILE A 72 -1.17 -9.13 -5.17
CA ILE A 72 0.07 -9.36 -4.42
C ILE A 72 -0.01 -10.67 -3.64
N LYS A 73 -1.13 -10.90 -2.97
CA LYS A 73 -1.34 -12.10 -2.18
C LYS A 73 -1.28 -13.37 -3.04
N ALA A 74 -1.81 -13.30 -4.26
CA ALA A 74 -1.79 -14.44 -5.18
C ALA A 74 -0.38 -14.77 -5.67
N GLU A 75 0.52 -13.78 -5.68
CA GLU A 75 1.90 -13.98 -6.11
C GLU A 75 2.81 -14.43 -4.96
N LEU A 76 2.35 -14.35 -3.74
CA LEU A 76 3.08 -14.85 -2.58
C LEU A 76 2.87 -16.35 -2.43
#